data_0bb82bc103a34c9a8fe55beb77f843d3
#
_entry.id   0bb82bc103a34c9a8fe55beb77f843d3
#
_cell.length_a   1.000
_cell.length_b   1.000
_cell.length_c   1.000
_cell.angle_alpha   90.00
_cell.angle_beta   90.00
_cell.angle_gamma   90.00
#
_symmetry.space_group_name_H-M   'P 1'
#
loop_
_entity.id
_entity.type
_entity.pdbx_description
1 polymer ?
#
loop_
_entity_poly.entity_id
_entity_poly.type
_entity_poly.pdbx_seq_one_letter_code
_entity_poly.pdbx_strand_id
1 'polypeptide(L)'
;MTKLEELIAELCPDGVEFKELRAVLKIKNGSDYKAFGEGDIPVYGSGGVIAYIDHFAYDKPSVLIPRKGSIDKLYYVDKPFWNVDTIFYTEINTDIVVPRYVYHCLLREHLERLNTAGGVPSLTQTVLNRVKIPVPPLEVQREIVRVLDNFTELTAELTAELTAE
;
A
#
# COMPACT_ATOMS: atom_id res chain seq x y z
N MET A 1 13.40 16.75 21.83
CA MET A 1 13.06 16.63 20.39
C MET A 1 13.24 15.19 19.95
N THR A 2 12.28 14.62 19.24
CA THR A 2 12.36 13.26 18.71
C THR A 2 13.33 13.21 17.52
N LYS A 3 13.80 12.00 17.19
CA LYS A 3 14.64 11.80 16.02
C LYS A 3 13.93 12.26 14.72
N LEU A 4 12.63 12.01 14.61
CA LEU A 4 11.85 12.44 13.46
C LEU A 4 11.81 13.97 13.36
N GLU A 5 11.57 14.67 14.47
CA GLU A 5 11.57 16.13 14.50
C GLU A 5 12.95 16.70 14.10
N GLU A 6 14.02 16.09 14.58
CA GLU A 6 15.40 16.48 14.21
C GLU A 6 15.65 16.29 12.72
N LEU A 7 15.27 15.14 12.15
CA LEU A 7 15.43 14.86 10.72
C LEU A 7 14.62 15.83 9.84
N ILE A 8 13.40 16.13 10.24
CA ILE A 8 12.56 17.09 9.49
C ILE A 8 13.18 18.48 9.53
N ALA A 9 13.66 18.93 10.69
CA ALA A 9 14.30 20.23 10.82
C ALA A 9 15.57 20.35 9.98
N GLU A 10 16.35 19.27 9.91
CA GLU A 10 17.61 19.25 9.14
C GLU A 10 17.38 19.07 7.64
N LEU A 11 16.55 18.14 7.23
CA LEU A 11 16.41 17.73 5.83
C LEU A 11 15.24 18.39 5.10
N CYS A 12 14.27 18.93 5.85
CA CYS A 12 13.07 19.56 5.28
C CYS A 12 12.83 20.95 5.87
N PRO A 13 13.86 21.84 5.91
CA PRO A 13 13.69 23.15 6.55
C PRO A 13 12.64 24.03 5.86
N ASP A 14 12.39 23.80 4.57
CA ASP A 14 11.45 24.56 3.75
C ASP A 14 10.13 23.80 3.48
N GLY A 15 9.90 22.71 4.20
CA GLY A 15 8.71 21.88 4.05
C GLY A 15 8.94 20.64 3.20
N VAL A 16 7.85 19.95 2.86
CA VAL A 16 7.86 18.68 2.14
C VAL A 16 7.11 18.84 0.82
N GLU A 17 7.71 18.34 -0.27
CA GLU A 17 7.08 18.32 -1.57
C GLU A 17 6.00 17.23 -1.65
N PHE A 18 4.84 17.55 -2.21
CA PHE A 18 3.80 16.58 -2.52
C PHE A 18 3.90 16.17 -3.99
N LYS A 19 3.78 14.88 -4.25
CA LYS A 19 3.81 14.33 -5.61
C LYS A 19 2.60 13.46 -5.87
N GLU A 20 2.11 13.46 -7.11
CA GLU A 20 1.07 12.53 -7.54
C GLU A 20 1.62 11.10 -7.56
N LEU A 21 0.78 10.11 -7.31
CA LEU A 21 1.19 8.70 -7.30
C LEU A 21 1.88 8.31 -8.60
N ARG A 22 1.39 8.79 -9.75
CA ARG A 22 2.00 8.49 -11.07
C ARG A 22 3.45 8.92 -11.18
N ALA A 23 3.91 9.85 -10.34
CA ALA A 23 5.30 10.30 -10.35
C ALA A 23 6.23 9.35 -9.57
N VAL A 24 5.69 8.51 -8.69
CA VAL A 24 6.49 7.67 -7.79
C VAL A 24 6.25 6.17 -7.97
N LEU A 25 5.19 5.78 -8.69
CA LEU A 25 4.86 4.37 -8.93
C LEU A 25 4.04 4.21 -10.20
N LYS A 26 3.88 2.95 -10.63
CA LYS A 26 2.98 2.58 -11.74
C LYS A 26 1.90 1.67 -11.20
N ILE A 27 0.64 1.98 -11.51
CA ILE A 27 -0.51 1.14 -11.13
C ILE A 27 -0.74 0.13 -12.25
N LYS A 28 -0.82 -1.15 -11.88
CA LYS A 28 -0.97 -2.25 -12.83
C LYS A 28 -2.25 -3.03 -12.56
N ASN A 29 -2.89 -3.48 -13.63
CA ASN A 29 -4.08 -4.33 -13.55
C ASN A 29 -3.72 -5.74 -13.11
N GLY A 30 -4.69 -6.43 -12.50
CA GLY A 30 -4.60 -7.87 -12.28
C GLY A 30 -5.25 -8.66 -13.42
N SER A 31 -5.14 -9.98 -13.35
CA SER A 31 -5.71 -10.88 -14.35
C SER A 31 -6.09 -12.22 -13.75
N ASP A 32 -6.83 -13.04 -14.53
CA ASP A 32 -7.30 -14.34 -14.09
C ASP A 32 -6.11 -15.28 -13.76
N TYR A 33 -6.31 -16.14 -12.77
CA TYR A 33 -5.30 -17.08 -12.27
C TYR A 33 -5.59 -18.54 -12.62
N LYS A 34 -6.75 -18.85 -13.19
CA LYS A 34 -7.25 -20.23 -13.36
C LYS A 34 -6.42 -21.09 -14.32
N ALA A 35 -5.56 -20.48 -15.13
CA ALA A 35 -4.66 -21.19 -16.04
C ALA A 35 -3.46 -21.84 -15.32
N PHE A 36 -3.21 -21.50 -14.05
CA PHE A 36 -2.04 -21.95 -13.30
C PHE A 36 -2.37 -23.10 -12.35
N GLY A 37 -1.35 -23.87 -11.98
CA GLY A 37 -1.46 -24.97 -11.04
C GLY A 37 -1.40 -24.52 -9.58
N GLU A 38 -1.62 -25.47 -8.67
CA GLU A 38 -1.50 -25.24 -7.23
C GLU A 38 -0.06 -24.94 -6.84
N GLY A 39 0.12 -24.10 -5.81
CA GLY A 39 1.43 -23.71 -5.32
C GLY A 39 1.33 -22.91 -4.03
N ASP A 40 2.38 -22.14 -3.72
CA ASP A 40 2.50 -21.36 -2.49
C ASP A 40 2.32 -19.86 -2.71
N ILE A 41 2.07 -19.42 -3.93
CA ILE A 41 1.94 -18.00 -4.26
C ILE A 41 0.51 -17.54 -4.00
N PRO A 42 0.30 -16.59 -3.07
CA PRO A 42 -1.07 -16.13 -2.78
C PRO A 42 -1.64 -15.32 -3.94
N VAL A 43 -2.92 -15.53 -4.21
CA VAL A 43 -3.70 -14.79 -5.19
C VAL A 43 -4.62 -13.82 -4.43
N TYR A 44 -4.44 -12.53 -4.69
CA TYR A 44 -5.23 -11.49 -4.04
C TYR A 44 -6.41 -11.05 -4.90
N GLY A 45 -7.58 -10.97 -4.27
CA GLY A 45 -8.71 -10.20 -4.74
C GLY A 45 -8.94 -9.01 -3.81
N SER A 46 -9.94 -8.18 -4.09
CA SER A 46 -10.23 -7.00 -3.26
C SER A 46 -10.59 -7.34 -1.82
N GLY A 47 -11.08 -8.54 -1.56
CA GLY A 47 -11.40 -9.01 -0.20
C GLY A 47 -10.28 -9.77 0.50
N GLY A 48 -9.13 -9.96 -0.13
CA GLY A 48 -7.98 -10.68 0.43
C GLY A 48 -7.55 -11.86 -0.43
N VAL A 49 -6.80 -12.79 0.17
CA VAL A 49 -6.30 -13.98 -0.52
C VAL A 49 -7.45 -14.94 -0.84
N ILE A 50 -7.55 -15.37 -2.09
CA ILE A 50 -8.62 -16.24 -2.60
C ILE A 50 -8.11 -17.60 -3.08
N ALA A 51 -6.82 -17.77 -3.30
CA ALA A 51 -6.23 -19.02 -3.81
C ALA A 51 -4.72 -19.00 -3.62
N TYR A 52 -4.07 -20.12 -3.90
CA TYR A 52 -2.61 -20.26 -3.95
C TYR A 52 -2.23 -20.98 -5.23
N ILE A 53 -1.28 -20.42 -5.97
CA ILE A 53 -0.86 -20.94 -7.28
C ILE A 53 0.67 -21.04 -7.38
N ASP A 54 1.17 -21.54 -8.52
CA ASP A 54 2.58 -21.75 -8.77
C ASP A 54 3.25 -20.64 -9.62
N HIS A 55 2.54 -19.54 -9.86
CA HIS A 55 3.03 -18.38 -10.62
C HIS A 55 2.84 -17.09 -9.84
N PHE A 56 3.73 -16.10 -10.06
CA PHE A 56 3.55 -14.78 -9.49
C PHE A 56 3.44 -13.73 -10.61
N ALA A 57 2.72 -12.64 -10.31
CA ALA A 57 2.64 -11.47 -11.17
C ALA A 57 3.81 -10.51 -10.89
N TYR A 58 4.22 -10.44 -9.63
CA TYR A 58 5.25 -9.52 -9.17
C TYR A 58 5.93 -10.07 -7.92
N ASP A 59 7.23 -9.85 -7.80
CA ASP A 59 8.04 -10.43 -6.71
C ASP A 59 8.74 -9.38 -5.84
N LYS A 60 8.36 -8.12 -5.97
CA LYS A 60 8.93 -7.01 -5.20
C LYS A 60 7.87 -6.42 -4.27
N PRO A 61 8.28 -5.68 -3.22
CA PRO A 61 7.31 -5.02 -2.35
C PRO A 61 6.34 -4.14 -3.13
N SER A 62 5.07 -4.28 -2.83
CA SER A 62 3.99 -3.58 -3.53
C SER A 62 2.85 -3.24 -2.58
N VAL A 63 2.12 -2.19 -2.91
CA VAL A 63 0.85 -1.88 -2.27
C VAL A 63 -0.25 -2.27 -3.24
N LEU A 64 -1.18 -3.12 -2.79
CA LEU A 64 -2.31 -3.54 -3.59
C LEU A 64 -3.50 -2.64 -3.27
N ILE A 65 -4.08 -2.06 -4.32
CA ILE A 65 -5.17 -1.07 -4.23
C ILE A 65 -6.40 -1.67 -4.88
N PRO A 66 -7.54 -1.78 -4.16
CA PRO A 66 -8.74 -2.37 -4.74
C PRO A 66 -9.26 -1.54 -5.91
N ARG A 67 -9.79 -2.25 -6.91
CA ARG A 67 -10.45 -1.67 -8.07
C ARG A 67 -11.97 -1.75 -7.93
N LYS A 68 -12.48 -2.88 -7.44
CA LYS A 68 -13.92 -3.15 -7.28
C LYS A 68 -14.20 -3.92 -6.00
N GLY A 69 -15.39 -3.74 -5.46
CA GLY A 69 -15.87 -4.49 -4.30
C GLY A 69 -15.44 -3.85 -2.99
N SER A 70 -14.60 -4.53 -2.21
CA SER A 70 -14.10 -4.05 -0.92
C SER A 70 -13.01 -2.99 -1.13
N ILE A 71 -13.40 -1.76 -1.48
CA ILE A 71 -12.46 -0.69 -1.84
C ILE A 71 -11.85 0.05 -0.65
N ASP A 72 -12.20 -0.32 0.55
CA ASP A 72 -11.65 0.24 1.79
C ASP A 72 -10.40 -0.50 2.30
N LYS A 73 -10.02 -1.61 1.65
CA LYS A 73 -8.91 -2.46 2.10
C LYS A 73 -7.70 -2.33 1.19
N LEU A 74 -6.57 -1.93 1.78
CA LEU A 74 -5.26 -1.94 1.12
C LEU A 74 -4.43 -3.09 1.66
N TYR A 75 -3.54 -3.62 0.84
CA TYR A 75 -2.61 -4.68 1.26
C TYR A 75 -1.18 -4.27 0.95
N TYR A 76 -0.30 -4.50 1.90
CA TYR A 76 1.15 -4.41 1.67
C TYR A 76 1.69 -5.82 1.52
N VAL A 77 2.33 -6.12 0.40
CA VAL A 77 2.85 -7.45 0.09
C VAL A 77 4.32 -7.33 -0.28
N ASP A 78 5.18 -7.99 0.48
CA ASP A 78 6.64 -7.94 0.27
C ASP A 78 7.21 -9.28 -0.24
N LYS A 79 6.35 -10.20 -0.63
CA LYS A 79 6.69 -11.52 -1.18
C LYS A 79 6.01 -11.70 -2.53
N PRO A 80 6.46 -12.68 -3.35
CA PRO A 80 5.79 -12.94 -4.63
C PRO A 80 4.28 -13.17 -4.46
N PHE A 81 3.49 -12.61 -5.36
CA PHE A 81 2.04 -12.70 -5.33
C PHE A 81 1.46 -12.67 -6.74
N TRP A 82 0.20 -13.08 -6.84
CA TRP A 82 -0.66 -12.86 -8.02
C TRP A 82 -1.86 -12.04 -7.59
N ASN A 83 -2.44 -11.26 -8.51
CA ASN A 83 -3.64 -10.48 -8.25
C ASN A 83 -4.63 -10.58 -9.40
N VAL A 84 -5.91 -10.70 -9.07
CA VAL A 84 -7.00 -10.74 -10.06
C VAL A 84 -7.45 -9.33 -10.41
N ASP A 85 -8.39 -9.21 -11.35
CA ASP A 85 -8.82 -7.94 -11.93
C ASP A 85 -9.61 -7.03 -10.98
N THR A 86 -9.97 -7.50 -9.78
CA THR A 86 -10.64 -6.68 -8.77
C THR A 86 -9.67 -5.85 -7.92
N ILE A 87 -8.38 -6.04 -8.09
CA ILE A 87 -7.36 -5.34 -7.32
C ILE A 87 -6.13 -5.02 -8.19
N PHE A 88 -5.63 -3.78 -8.07
CA PHE A 88 -4.40 -3.35 -8.73
C PHE A 88 -3.19 -3.71 -7.87
N TYR A 89 -2.03 -3.88 -8.50
CA TYR A 89 -0.76 -3.82 -7.79
C TYR A 89 0.04 -2.61 -8.27
N THR A 90 1.10 -2.28 -7.56
CA THR A 90 1.92 -1.11 -7.85
C THR A 90 3.38 -1.50 -8.04
N GLU A 91 4.01 -0.94 -9.07
CA GLU A 91 5.46 -1.00 -9.26
C GLU A 91 6.04 0.30 -8.74
N ILE A 92 6.73 0.24 -7.60
CA ILE A 92 7.16 1.40 -6.83
C ILE A 92 8.58 1.79 -7.21
N ASN A 93 8.81 3.09 -7.46
CA ASN A 93 10.15 3.62 -7.68
C ASN A 93 10.85 3.81 -6.33
N THR A 94 11.65 2.83 -5.93
CA THR A 94 12.34 2.80 -4.65
C THR A 94 13.49 3.79 -4.53
N ASP A 95 13.86 4.46 -5.62
CA ASP A 95 14.82 5.58 -5.58
C ASP A 95 14.19 6.85 -4.98
N ILE A 96 12.86 6.91 -4.97
CA ILE A 96 12.12 8.11 -4.53
C ILE A 96 11.32 7.84 -3.27
N VAL A 97 10.69 6.67 -3.17
CA VAL A 97 9.80 6.32 -2.05
C VAL A 97 10.06 4.93 -1.51
N VAL A 98 9.91 4.79 -0.20
CA VAL A 98 9.95 3.49 0.49
C VAL A 98 8.58 2.84 0.34
N PRO A 99 8.46 1.59 -0.14
CA PRO A 99 7.16 0.94 -0.35
C PRO A 99 6.25 0.94 0.89
N ARG A 100 6.79 0.64 2.05
CA ARG A 100 6.03 0.65 3.30
C ARG A 100 5.53 2.05 3.66
N TYR A 101 6.32 3.09 3.34
CA TYR A 101 5.90 4.48 3.51
C TYR A 101 4.69 4.81 2.62
N VAL A 102 4.72 4.38 1.37
CA VAL A 102 3.58 4.55 0.43
C VAL A 102 2.32 3.90 1.01
N TYR A 103 2.43 2.70 1.55
CA TYR A 103 1.33 2.01 2.21
C TYR A 103 0.70 2.86 3.31
N HIS A 104 1.52 3.40 4.22
CA HIS A 104 1.02 4.26 5.31
C HIS A 104 0.37 5.55 4.78
N CYS A 105 0.96 6.17 3.75
CA CYS A 105 0.35 7.35 3.13
C CYS A 105 -1.02 7.05 2.55
N LEU A 106 -1.16 5.93 1.84
CA LEU A 106 -2.42 5.56 1.20
C LEU A 106 -3.49 5.16 2.21
N LEU A 107 -3.11 4.53 3.33
CA LEU A 107 -4.04 4.25 4.43
C LEU A 107 -4.65 5.54 4.97
N ARG A 108 -3.85 6.58 5.11
CA ARG A 108 -4.29 7.89 5.60
C ARG A 108 -5.25 8.57 4.63
N GLU A 109 -5.10 8.33 3.32
CA GLU A 109 -5.89 8.98 2.29
C GLU A 109 -7.35 8.53 2.24
N HIS A 110 -7.67 7.35 2.76
CA HIS A 110 -9.03 6.79 2.70
C HIS A 110 -9.55 6.80 1.25
N LEU A 111 -8.93 5.99 0.40
CA LEU A 111 -9.19 5.98 -1.04
C LEU A 111 -10.64 5.68 -1.42
N GLU A 112 -11.40 5.02 -0.54
CA GLU A 112 -12.83 4.73 -0.75
C GLU A 112 -13.66 5.99 -0.98
N ARG A 113 -13.20 7.15 -0.49
CA ARG A 113 -13.84 8.45 -0.74
C ARG A 113 -13.84 8.84 -2.22
N LEU A 114 -12.98 8.24 -3.02
CA LEU A 114 -12.83 8.53 -4.45
C LEU A 114 -13.78 7.70 -5.31
N ASN A 115 -14.61 6.85 -4.69
CA ASN A 115 -15.63 6.07 -5.38
C ASN A 115 -16.73 6.98 -5.91
N THR A 116 -16.96 6.92 -7.21
CA THR A 116 -18.06 7.68 -7.88
C THR A 116 -19.07 6.76 -8.54
N ALA A 117 -18.93 5.44 -8.38
CA ALA A 117 -19.81 4.46 -8.99
C ALA A 117 -21.17 4.44 -8.30
N GLY A 118 -22.26 4.34 -9.09
CA GLY A 118 -23.61 4.23 -8.58
C GLY A 118 -24.04 2.82 -8.20
N GLY A 119 -23.23 1.80 -8.54
CA GLY A 119 -23.49 0.39 -8.25
C GLY A 119 -22.39 -0.21 -7.36
N VAL A 120 -21.73 -1.27 -7.83
CA VAL A 120 -20.60 -1.85 -7.12
C VAL A 120 -19.49 -0.80 -6.96
N PRO A 121 -19.00 -0.57 -5.72
CA PRO A 121 -17.92 0.40 -5.51
C PRO A 121 -16.71 0.12 -6.38
N SER A 122 -16.13 1.17 -6.95
CA SER A 122 -14.97 1.03 -7.84
C SER A 122 -14.03 2.23 -7.77
N LEU A 123 -12.74 1.96 -8.01
CA LEU A 123 -11.68 2.97 -8.16
C LEU A 123 -11.03 2.79 -9.53
N THR A 124 -10.62 3.88 -10.15
CA THR A 124 -9.97 3.85 -11.46
C THR A 124 -8.52 4.27 -11.36
N GLN A 125 -7.68 3.80 -12.29
CA GLN A 125 -6.28 4.23 -12.35
C GLN A 125 -6.16 5.73 -12.56
N THR A 126 -7.01 6.32 -13.38
CA THR A 126 -7.00 7.77 -13.66
C THR A 126 -7.14 8.59 -12.38
N VAL A 127 -8.08 8.22 -11.52
CA VAL A 127 -8.32 8.92 -10.25
C VAL A 127 -7.18 8.66 -9.28
N LEU A 128 -6.74 7.40 -9.15
CA LEU A 128 -5.67 7.01 -8.24
C LEU A 128 -4.34 7.66 -8.60
N ASN A 129 -4.02 7.78 -9.88
CA ASN A 129 -2.77 8.39 -10.34
C ASN A 129 -2.62 9.86 -9.95
N ARG A 130 -3.72 10.54 -9.67
CA ARG A 130 -3.74 11.96 -9.27
C ARG A 130 -3.69 12.17 -7.76
N VAL A 131 -3.79 11.12 -6.97
CA VAL A 131 -3.67 11.21 -5.52
C VAL A 131 -2.28 11.70 -5.18
N LYS A 132 -2.19 12.73 -4.33
CA LYS A 132 -0.92 13.32 -3.91
C LYS A 132 -0.53 12.80 -2.53
N ILE A 133 0.74 12.45 -2.41
CA ILE A 133 1.33 12.08 -1.12
C ILE A 133 2.55 12.95 -0.83
N PRO A 134 2.87 13.20 0.44
CA PRO A 134 4.10 13.91 0.79
C PRO A 134 5.31 13.02 0.51
N VAL A 135 6.35 13.58 -0.10
CA VAL A 135 7.58 12.83 -0.46
C VAL A 135 8.80 13.53 0.14
N PRO A 136 9.04 13.36 1.44
CA PRO A 136 10.26 13.87 2.06
C PRO A 136 11.47 13.00 1.65
N PRO A 137 12.70 13.41 2.00
CA PRO A 137 13.87 12.56 1.78
C PRO A 137 13.69 11.15 2.35
N LEU A 138 14.35 10.18 1.75
CA LEU A 138 14.21 8.76 2.13
C LEU A 138 14.48 8.49 3.62
N GLU A 139 15.43 9.20 4.22
CA GLU A 139 15.72 9.04 5.66
C GLU A 139 14.51 9.39 6.54
N VAL A 140 13.78 10.44 6.17
CA VAL A 140 12.56 10.86 6.88
C VAL A 140 11.48 9.81 6.69
N GLN A 141 11.31 9.30 5.47
CA GLN A 141 10.34 8.23 5.18
C GLN A 141 10.62 6.98 6.04
N ARG A 142 11.88 6.55 6.11
CA ARG A 142 12.27 5.37 6.91
C ARG A 142 11.98 5.57 8.39
N GLU A 143 12.23 6.76 8.92
CA GLU A 143 11.93 7.05 10.33
C GLU A 143 10.43 7.06 10.60
N ILE A 144 9.62 7.60 9.68
CA ILE A 144 8.15 7.56 9.78
C ILE A 144 7.67 6.10 9.81
N VAL A 145 8.18 5.26 8.91
CA VAL A 145 7.84 3.83 8.86
C VAL A 145 8.19 3.15 10.19
N ARG A 146 9.40 3.42 10.70
CA ARG A 146 9.83 2.84 11.98
C ARG A 146 8.88 3.20 13.13
N VAL A 147 8.51 4.46 13.22
CA VAL A 147 7.60 4.95 14.28
C VAL A 147 6.21 4.32 14.13
N LEU A 148 5.65 4.32 12.92
CA LEU A 148 4.29 3.81 12.69
C LEU A 148 4.21 2.29 12.85
N ASP A 149 5.21 1.55 12.39
CA ASP A 149 5.22 0.09 12.53
C ASP A 149 5.42 -0.32 13.99
N ASN A 150 6.25 0.38 14.74
CA ASN A 150 6.39 0.15 16.19
C ASN A 150 5.08 0.44 16.93
N PHE A 151 4.38 1.51 16.57
CA PHE A 151 3.09 1.85 17.16
C PHE A 151 2.04 0.78 16.86
N THR A 152 1.99 0.26 15.65
CA THR A 152 1.07 -0.81 15.25
C THR A 152 1.33 -2.09 16.04
N GLU A 153 2.59 -2.47 16.19
CA GLU A 153 3.02 -3.63 16.98
C GLU A 153 2.60 -3.52 18.44
N LEU A 154 2.86 -2.37 19.06
CA LEU A 154 2.49 -2.11 20.45
C LEU A 154 0.97 -2.17 20.64
N THR A 155 0.20 -1.62 19.71
CA THR A 155 -1.27 -1.67 19.74
C THR A 155 -1.76 -3.11 19.67
N ALA A 156 -1.17 -3.94 18.81
CA ALA A 156 -1.51 -5.36 18.69
C ALA A 156 -1.22 -6.13 19.98
N GLU A 157 -0.06 -5.88 20.61
CA GLU A 157 0.32 -6.50 21.89
C GLU A 157 -0.66 -6.13 23.01
N LEU A 158 -1.02 -4.85 23.12
CA LEU A 158 -1.98 -4.38 24.12
C LEU A 158 -3.36 -4.99 23.91
N THR A 159 -3.81 -5.09 22.68
CA THR A 159 -5.10 -5.72 22.35
C THR A 159 -5.08 -7.20 22.74
N ALA A 160 -3.99 -7.92 22.45
CA ALA A 160 -3.84 -9.32 22.82
C ALA A 160 -3.87 -9.50 24.34
N GLU A 161 -3.19 -8.64 25.11
CA GLU A 161 -3.21 -8.68 26.57
C GLU A 161 -4.60 -8.43 27.13
N LEU A 162 -5.31 -7.44 26.60
CA LEU A 162 -6.67 -7.10 27.06
C LEU A 162 -7.70 -8.20 26.74
N THR A 163 -7.49 -8.98 25.70
CA THR A 163 -8.41 -10.07 25.31
C THR A 163 -8.06 -11.41 25.95
N ALA A 164 -6.89 -11.54 26.59
CA ALA A 164 -6.45 -12.77 27.28
C ALA A 164 -7.04 -12.94 28.69
N GLU A 165 -7.68 -11.89 29.25
CA GLU A 165 -8.39 -11.93 30.54
C GLU A 165 -9.85 -12.45 30.35
#